data_8db27abe058edf4a8de30fa1e80eba91
#
_entry.id   8db27abe058edf4a8de30fa1e80eba91
#
_cell.length_a   1.000
_cell.length_b   1.000
_cell.length_c   1.000
_cell.angle_alpha   90.00
_cell.angle_beta   90.00
_cell.angle_gamma   90.00
#
_symmetry.space_group_name_H-M   'P 1'
#
loop_
_entity.id
_entity.type
_entity.pdbx_description
1 polymer ?
#
loop_
_entity_poly.entity_id
_entity_poly.type
_entity_poly.pdbx_seq_one_letter_code
_entity_poly.pdbx_strand_id
1 'polypeptide(L)'
;MPVEKSDIANIYDHQAISESPKKTKKTTNAPKRKLTKNRLKAKILGAYYGHPAHDMKLIVVTGTTGKTTVANFIYHILTEAGEHAAVLASEGAIKTGMLHKFLADAWKAGVNYVVTTAPAESLEDDLFAELDIFAAVLTDYIPSRINDQSATDYEAADDTLFDLKPSYVVLNRDDIHYPDFEKSFTGATATFTYGEDRDSTVRIEASRLYKLGSEASLRFDGRLFTVASFLPEKPTVSYMACAAALASALGLDSKAIENGIAAYDPNHLLATPESEAKK
;
A
#
# COMPACT_ATOMS: atom_id res chain seq x y z
N MET A 1 3.15 29.62 18.45
CA MET A 1 1.81 29.76 17.83
C MET A 1 1.58 28.48 17.03
N PRO A 2 0.49 27.77 17.19
CA PRO A 2 0.24 26.55 16.40
C PRO A 2 -0.11 26.96 14.97
N VAL A 3 0.55 26.34 13.99
CA VAL A 3 0.26 26.50 12.56
C VAL A 3 -1.08 25.82 12.28
N GLU A 4 -2.04 26.56 11.74
CA GLU A 4 -3.38 26.03 11.45
C GLU A 4 -3.34 24.98 10.34
N LYS A 5 -4.20 23.95 10.45
CA LYS A 5 -4.34 22.82 9.50
C LYS A 5 -4.61 23.24 8.04
N SER A 6 -5.00 24.52 7.81
CA SER A 6 -5.25 25.11 6.50
C SER A 6 -3.99 25.38 5.67
N ASP A 7 -2.83 25.53 6.33
CA ASP A 7 -1.63 26.02 5.65
C ASP A 7 -0.84 24.89 4.95
N ILE A 8 -1.01 23.66 5.40
CA ILE A 8 -0.30 22.49 4.82
C ILE A 8 -0.99 21.97 3.54
N ALA A 9 -2.32 22.06 3.49
CA ALA A 9 -3.08 21.70 2.28
C ALA A 9 -2.80 22.64 1.11
N ASN A 10 -2.51 23.92 1.38
CA ASN A 10 -2.29 24.93 0.34
C ASN A 10 -0.92 24.86 -0.35
N ILE A 11 0.07 24.20 0.20
CA ILE A 11 1.41 24.11 -0.41
C ILE A 11 1.43 23.15 -1.61
N TYR A 12 0.56 22.15 -1.62
CA TYR A 12 0.46 21.18 -2.71
C TYR A 12 -0.60 21.50 -3.77
N ASP A 13 -1.56 22.39 -3.45
CA ASP A 13 -2.66 22.74 -4.36
C ASP A 13 -2.30 23.81 -5.40
N HIS A 14 -1.22 24.57 -5.20
CA HIS A 14 -0.85 25.68 -6.08
C HIS A 14 0.01 25.31 -7.32
N GLN A 15 0.46 24.05 -7.46
CA GLN A 15 1.18 23.62 -8.66
C GLN A 15 0.34 22.82 -9.67
N ALA A 16 -0.90 22.48 -9.33
CA ALA A 16 -1.75 21.62 -10.17
C ALA A 16 -2.87 22.34 -10.93
N ILE A 17 -3.05 23.65 -10.79
CA ILE A 17 -4.15 24.37 -11.45
C ILE A 17 -3.63 25.56 -12.27
N SER A 18 -3.05 25.27 -13.43
CA SER A 18 -3.14 26.19 -14.57
C SER A 18 -2.98 25.38 -15.86
N GLU A 19 -3.99 25.51 -16.69
CA GLU A 19 -4.19 25.01 -18.06
C GLU A 19 -4.98 23.72 -18.21
N SER A 20 -6.26 23.90 -18.54
CA SER A 20 -7.11 22.89 -19.14
C SER A 20 -6.52 22.44 -20.49
N PRO A 21 -6.14 21.17 -20.69
CA PRO A 21 -5.68 20.71 -21.97
C PRO A 21 -6.87 20.59 -22.93
N LYS A 22 -6.76 21.27 -24.07
CA LYS A 22 -7.64 21.14 -25.21
C LYS A 22 -7.78 19.64 -25.58
N LYS A 23 -9.03 19.20 -25.77
CA LYS A 23 -9.40 17.84 -26.22
C LYS A 23 -8.70 17.53 -27.55
N THR A 24 -7.56 16.89 -27.52
CA THR A 24 -7.01 16.16 -28.66
C THR A 24 -7.48 14.72 -28.57
N LYS A 25 -8.34 14.31 -29.50
CA LYS A 25 -8.69 12.90 -29.72
C LYS A 25 -7.43 12.13 -30.11
N LYS A 26 -6.72 11.53 -29.17
CA LYS A 26 -5.78 10.45 -29.43
C LYS A 26 -6.53 9.14 -29.26
N THR A 27 -6.85 8.52 -30.37
CA THR A 27 -7.21 7.10 -30.46
C THR A 27 -5.99 6.27 -30.06
N THR A 28 -5.85 5.97 -28.78
CA THR A 28 -4.94 4.92 -28.32
C THR A 28 -5.71 3.62 -28.39
N ASN A 29 -5.40 2.79 -29.39
CA ASN A 29 -5.74 1.38 -29.41
C ASN A 29 -4.94 0.67 -28.31
N ALA A 30 -5.34 0.79 -27.06
CA ALA A 30 -4.91 -0.12 -26.03
C ALA A 30 -5.40 -1.54 -26.40
N PRO A 31 -4.55 -2.57 -26.33
CA PRO A 31 -4.97 -3.93 -26.63
C PRO A 31 -6.15 -4.26 -25.71
N LYS A 32 -7.29 -4.64 -26.27
CA LYS A 32 -8.45 -5.09 -25.50
C LYS A 32 -8.02 -6.34 -24.73
N ARG A 33 -7.73 -6.21 -23.42
CA ARG A 33 -7.48 -7.35 -22.55
C ARG A 33 -8.62 -8.36 -22.71
N LYS A 34 -8.27 -9.63 -22.94
CA LYS A 34 -9.26 -10.72 -23.03
C LYS A 34 -10.03 -10.76 -21.71
N LEU A 35 -11.35 -10.88 -21.79
CA LEU A 35 -12.20 -11.05 -20.62
C LEU A 35 -11.88 -12.41 -19.97
N THR A 36 -11.10 -12.40 -18.87
CA THR A 36 -10.84 -13.61 -18.10
C THR A 36 -12.07 -14.01 -17.29
N LYS A 37 -12.13 -15.28 -16.87
CA LYS A 37 -13.23 -15.76 -16.02
C LYS A 37 -13.29 -14.98 -14.70
N ASN A 38 -12.12 -14.63 -14.15
CA ASN A 38 -12.02 -13.90 -12.88
C ASN A 38 -12.47 -12.44 -13.02
N ARG A 39 -12.12 -11.77 -14.13
CA ARG A 39 -12.59 -10.43 -14.43
C ARG A 39 -14.12 -10.37 -14.60
N LEU A 40 -14.71 -11.36 -15.29
CA LEU A 40 -16.16 -11.44 -15.39
C LEU A 40 -16.80 -11.65 -14.01
N LYS A 41 -16.20 -12.51 -13.18
CA LYS A 41 -16.65 -12.75 -11.81
C LYS A 41 -16.54 -11.48 -10.95
N ALA A 42 -15.41 -10.75 -11.03
CA ALA A 42 -15.22 -9.48 -10.34
C ALA A 42 -16.32 -8.46 -10.72
N LYS A 43 -16.62 -8.34 -12.02
CA LYS A 43 -17.67 -7.45 -12.52
C LYS A 43 -19.06 -7.82 -11.98
N ILE A 44 -19.41 -9.11 -11.98
CA ILE A 44 -20.70 -9.59 -11.44
C ILE A 44 -20.77 -9.33 -9.93
N LEU A 45 -19.70 -9.62 -9.19
CA LEU A 45 -19.66 -9.40 -7.74
C LEU A 45 -19.67 -7.91 -7.40
N GLY A 46 -18.95 -7.07 -8.15
CA GLY A 46 -19.00 -5.61 -8.00
C GLY A 46 -20.43 -5.09 -8.11
N ALA A 47 -21.14 -5.49 -9.19
CA ALA A 47 -22.53 -5.10 -9.39
C ALA A 47 -23.46 -5.66 -8.29
N TYR A 48 -23.27 -6.92 -7.89
CA TYR A 48 -24.07 -7.55 -6.83
C TYR A 48 -23.93 -6.84 -5.47
N TYR A 49 -22.72 -6.39 -5.12
CA TYR A 49 -22.44 -5.67 -3.87
C TYR A 49 -22.56 -4.15 -3.98
N GLY A 50 -22.93 -3.60 -5.15
CA GLY A 50 -23.13 -2.16 -5.34
C GLY A 50 -21.83 -1.36 -5.45
N HIS A 51 -20.74 -1.97 -5.93
CA HIS A 51 -19.43 -1.33 -6.16
C HIS A 51 -18.86 -0.58 -4.93
N PRO A 52 -18.74 -1.22 -3.75
CA PRO A 52 -18.36 -0.53 -2.51
C PRO A 52 -16.97 0.12 -2.58
N ALA A 53 -16.07 -0.34 -3.46
CA ALA A 53 -14.74 0.23 -3.63
C ALA A 53 -14.75 1.67 -4.20
N HIS A 54 -15.84 2.14 -4.81
CA HIS A 54 -15.93 3.53 -5.29
C HIS A 54 -16.03 4.55 -4.15
N ASP A 55 -16.59 4.13 -3.00
CA ASP A 55 -16.81 5.00 -1.84
C ASP A 55 -15.73 4.85 -0.77
N MET A 56 -14.75 3.97 -0.99
CA MET A 56 -13.67 3.68 -0.05
C MET A 56 -12.31 3.84 -0.71
N LYS A 57 -11.30 4.12 0.09
CA LYS A 57 -9.91 4.20 -0.35
C LYS A 57 -9.25 2.82 -0.23
N LEU A 58 -9.15 2.09 -1.34
CA LEU A 58 -8.52 0.77 -1.38
C LEU A 58 -7.01 0.90 -1.56
N ILE A 59 -6.25 0.45 -0.57
CA ILE A 59 -4.79 0.40 -0.55
C ILE A 59 -4.37 -1.04 -0.79
N VAL A 60 -3.55 -1.27 -1.83
CA VAL A 60 -3.07 -2.59 -2.21
C VAL A 60 -1.56 -2.67 -1.98
N VAL A 61 -1.14 -3.62 -1.14
CA VAL A 61 0.27 -3.85 -0.80
C VAL A 61 0.76 -5.09 -1.53
N THR A 62 1.75 -4.91 -2.40
CA THR A 62 2.40 -5.98 -3.18
C THR A 62 3.90 -6.03 -2.91
N GLY A 63 4.60 -6.95 -3.55
CA GLY A 63 6.04 -7.20 -3.40
C GLY A 63 6.36 -8.63 -2.98
N THR A 64 7.64 -8.96 -2.90
CA THR A 64 8.09 -10.33 -2.61
C THR A 64 7.91 -10.69 -1.15
N THR A 65 8.34 -9.80 -0.22
CA THR A 65 8.29 -10.03 1.22
C THR A 65 7.67 -8.84 1.96
N GLY A 66 7.23 -9.02 3.21
CA GLY A 66 6.77 -7.94 4.07
C GLY A 66 5.37 -7.40 3.80
N LYS A 67 4.65 -7.88 2.80
CA LYS A 67 3.29 -7.43 2.45
C LYS A 67 2.35 -7.37 3.65
N THR A 68 2.26 -8.47 4.38
CA THR A 68 1.38 -8.59 5.56
C THR A 68 1.80 -7.61 6.67
N THR A 69 3.09 -7.48 6.91
CA THR A 69 3.63 -6.55 7.91
C THR A 69 3.33 -5.09 7.54
N VAL A 70 3.63 -4.69 6.31
CA VAL A 70 3.37 -3.34 5.82
C VAL A 70 1.87 -3.02 5.81
N ALA A 71 1.03 -3.96 5.39
CA ALA A 71 -0.43 -3.77 5.42
C ALA A 71 -0.94 -3.53 6.84
N ASN A 72 -0.43 -4.27 7.82
CA ASN A 72 -0.79 -4.06 9.22
C ASN A 72 -0.22 -2.75 9.78
N PHE A 73 1.01 -2.37 9.46
CA PHE A 73 1.53 -1.06 9.85
C PHE A 73 0.65 0.07 9.31
N ILE A 74 0.30 0.04 8.01
CA ILE A 74 -0.59 1.04 7.40
C ILE A 74 -1.96 1.06 8.11
N TYR A 75 -2.54 -0.10 8.37
CA TYR A 75 -3.82 -0.22 9.09
C TYR A 75 -3.76 0.44 10.46
N HIS A 76 -2.73 0.12 11.27
CA HIS A 76 -2.58 0.68 12.60
C HIS A 76 -2.28 2.19 12.57
N ILE A 77 -1.46 2.67 11.62
CA ILE A 77 -1.23 4.11 11.43
C ILE A 77 -2.53 4.86 11.13
N LEU A 78 -3.35 4.34 10.21
CA LEU A 78 -4.64 4.92 9.88
C LEU A 78 -5.57 4.97 11.11
N THR A 79 -5.60 3.88 11.89
CA THR A 79 -6.40 3.79 13.11
C THR A 79 -5.94 4.80 14.16
N GLU A 80 -4.63 4.95 14.39
CA GLU A 80 -4.05 5.94 15.29
C GLU A 80 -4.30 7.38 14.84
N ALA A 81 -4.40 7.59 13.53
CA ALA A 81 -4.79 8.88 12.95
C ALA A 81 -6.30 9.18 13.10
N GLY A 82 -7.09 8.27 13.66
CA GLY A 82 -8.53 8.40 13.84
C GLY A 82 -9.36 8.06 12.60
N GLU A 83 -8.76 7.41 11.61
CA GLU A 83 -9.47 6.94 10.41
C GLU A 83 -10.17 5.60 10.67
N HIS A 84 -11.32 5.41 10.05
CA HIS A 84 -12.01 4.13 10.05
C HIS A 84 -11.38 3.22 8.99
N ALA A 85 -10.51 2.32 9.42
CA ALA A 85 -9.77 1.42 8.54
C ALA A 85 -10.12 -0.05 8.78
N ALA A 86 -9.93 -0.89 7.76
CA ALA A 86 -9.99 -2.34 7.86
C ALA A 86 -8.83 -2.96 7.06
N VAL A 87 -8.36 -4.14 7.49
CA VAL A 87 -7.27 -4.84 6.84
C VAL A 87 -7.67 -6.27 6.45
N LEU A 88 -7.37 -6.65 5.21
CA LEU A 88 -7.48 -8.01 4.69
C LEU A 88 -6.08 -8.44 4.21
N ALA A 89 -5.23 -8.86 5.13
CA ALA A 89 -3.89 -9.31 4.83
C ALA A 89 -3.83 -10.84 4.78
N SER A 90 -3.21 -11.38 3.74
CA SER A 90 -3.00 -12.81 3.54
C SER A 90 -1.64 -13.04 2.90
N GLU A 91 -0.98 -14.11 3.28
CA GLU A 91 0.26 -14.55 2.63
C GLU A 91 0.01 -15.35 1.35
N GLY A 92 -1.15 -15.97 1.26
CA GLY A 92 -1.61 -16.73 0.10
C GLY A 92 -2.64 -15.98 -0.74
N ALA A 93 -2.96 -16.55 -1.90
CA ALA A 93 -3.92 -15.95 -2.84
C ALA A 93 -5.28 -15.64 -2.20
N ILE A 94 -5.75 -14.41 -2.40
CA ILE A 94 -7.06 -13.96 -1.98
C ILE A 94 -8.07 -14.26 -3.09
N LYS A 95 -9.18 -14.91 -2.73
CA LYS A 95 -10.23 -15.22 -3.71
C LYS A 95 -11.10 -13.99 -3.99
N THR A 96 -11.45 -13.77 -5.27
CA THR A 96 -12.29 -12.65 -5.72
C THR A 96 -13.57 -12.49 -4.88
N GLY A 97 -14.27 -13.59 -4.60
CA GLY A 97 -15.48 -13.54 -3.78
C GLY A 97 -15.24 -13.13 -2.33
N MET A 98 -14.11 -13.49 -1.76
CA MET A 98 -13.72 -13.10 -0.40
C MET A 98 -13.42 -11.61 -0.34
N LEU A 99 -12.65 -11.06 -1.30
CA LEU A 99 -12.33 -9.64 -1.36
C LEU A 99 -13.60 -8.79 -1.52
N HIS A 100 -14.46 -9.11 -2.49
CA HIS A 100 -15.69 -8.34 -2.73
C HIS A 100 -16.65 -8.39 -1.53
N LYS A 101 -16.78 -9.56 -0.87
CA LYS A 101 -17.57 -9.66 0.35
C LYS A 101 -16.99 -8.81 1.47
N PHE A 102 -15.67 -8.85 1.67
CA PHE A 102 -14.99 -8.05 2.69
C PHE A 102 -15.19 -6.56 2.44
N LEU A 103 -15.02 -6.09 1.20
CA LEU A 103 -15.27 -4.70 0.81
C LEU A 103 -16.71 -4.28 1.12
N ALA A 104 -17.69 -5.13 0.80
CA ALA A 104 -19.09 -4.85 1.08
C ALA A 104 -19.41 -4.78 2.58
N ASP A 105 -18.82 -5.66 3.37
CA ASP A 105 -19.00 -5.67 4.84
C ASP A 105 -18.30 -4.45 5.47
N ALA A 106 -17.10 -4.08 5.01
CA ALA A 106 -16.38 -2.89 5.45
C ALA A 106 -17.16 -1.60 5.12
N TRP A 107 -17.68 -1.50 3.91
CA TRP A 107 -18.49 -0.35 3.49
C TRP A 107 -19.73 -0.16 4.37
N LYS A 108 -20.47 -1.25 4.65
CA LYS A 108 -21.63 -1.22 5.58
C LYS A 108 -21.26 -0.81 7.01
N ALA A 109 -20.03 -1.11 7.43
CA ALA A 109 -19.50 -0.71 8.73
C ALA A 109 -18.97 0.74 8.76
N GLY A 110 -19.07 1.49 7.64
CA GLY A 110 -18.61 2.89 7.57
C GLY A 110 -17.08 3.02 7.51
N VAL A 111 -16.40 1.99 6.98
CA VAL A 111 -14.94 2.01 6.80
C VAL A 111 -14.58 2.93 5.63
N ASN A 112 -13.59 3.82 5.84
CA ASN A 112 -13.09 4.76 4.82
C ASN A 112 -11.89 4.20 4.06
N TYR A 113 -11.04 3.41 4.73
CA TYR A 113 -9.82 2.86 4.17
C TYR A 113 -9.82 1.33 4.29
N VAL A 114 -9.56 0.65 3.19
CA VAL A 114 -9.32 -0.79 3.19
C VAL A 114 -7.89 -1.04 2.74
N VAL A 115 -7.13 -1.77 3.56
CA VAL A 115 -5.77 -2.21 3.23
C VAL A 115 -5.81 -3.70 2.91
N THR A 116 -5.28 -4.10 1.77
CA THR A 116 -5.20 -5.52 1.39
C THR A 116 -3.86 -5.87 0.79
N THR A 117 -3.47 -7.13 0.90
CA THR A 117 -2.27 -7.66 0.24
C THR A 117 -2.60 -8.20 -1.14
N ALA A 118 -1.64 -8.08 -2.06
CA ALA A 118 -1.71 -8.64 -3.40
C ALA A 118 -0.50 -9.58 -3.64
N PRO A 119 -0.59 -10.87 -3.29
CA PRO A 119 0.35 -11.87 -3.78
C PRO A 119 0.34 -11.92 -5.31
N ALA A 120 1.47 -12.34 -5.95
CA ALA A 120 1.59 -12.39 -7.41
C ALA A 120 0.44 -13.17 -8.07
N GLU A 121 0.09 -14.32 -7.52
CA GLU A 121 -1.00 -15.17 -8.03
C GLU A 121 -2.35 -14.42 -8.05
N SER A 122 -2.57 -13.52 -7.09
CA SER A 122 -3.79 -12.71 -7.03
C SER A 122 -3.83 -11.63 -8.13
N LEU A 123 -2.67 -11.11 -8.52
CA LEU A 123 -2.54 -10.13 -9.60
C LEU A 123 -2.71 -10.79 -10.96
N GLU A 124 -2.10 -11.97 -11.17
CA GLU A 124 -2.28 -12.78 -12.38
C GLU A 124 -3.74 -13.18 -12.61
N ASP A 125 -4.47 -13.42 -11.52
CA ASP A 125 -5.87 -13.80 -11.52
C ASP A 125 -6.85 -12.65 -11.74
N ASP A 126 -6.38 -11.45 -12.12
CA ASP A 126 -7.22 -10.24 -12.28
C ASP A 126 -8.06 -9.92 -11.00
N LEU A 127 -7.55 -10.21 -9.80
CA LEU A 127 -8.29 -10.04 -8.54
C LEU A 127 -8.83 -8.62 -8.37
N PHE A 128 -8.02 -7.62 -8.75
CA PHE A 128 -8.34 -6.20 -8.60
C PHE A 128 -8.98 -5.57 -9.84
N ALA A 129 -9.26 -6.36 -10.86
CA ALA A 129 -9.98 -5.86 -12.04
C ALA A 129 -11.34 -5.28 -11.63
N GLU A 130 -11.71 -4.14 -12.22
CA GLU A 130 -12.95 -3.43 -11.93
C GLU A 130 -13.04 -2.84 -10.49
N LEU A 131 -11.90 -2.71 -9.78
CA LEU A 131 -11.80 -2.00 -8.51
C LEU A 131 -11.01 -0.70 -8.70
N ASP A 132 -11.43 0.35 -8.01
CA ASP A 132 -10.70 1.61 -7.94
C ASP A 132 -9.60 1.48 -6.87
N ILE A 133 -8.35 1.49 -7.31
CA ILE A 133 -7.20 1.44 -6.41
C ILE A 133 -6.79 2.86 -6.04
N PHE A 134 -6.89 3.17 -4.76
CA PHE A 134 -6.47 4.46 -4.23
C PHE A 134 -4.95 4.55 -4.12
N ALA A 135 -4.30 3.52 -3.56
CA ALA A 135 -2.85 3.47 -3.45
C ALA A 135 -2.31 2.07 -3.75
N ALA A 136 -1.20 2.01 -4.49
CA ALA A 136 -0.38 0.82 -4.68
C ALA A 136 0.94 0.98 -3.92
N VAL A 137 1.27 0.01 -3.08
CA VAL A 137 2.45 0.03 -2.21
C VAL A 137 3.31 -1.18 -2.53
N LEU A 138 4.52 -0.95 -3.02
CA LEU A 138 5.49 -1.99 -3.33
C LEU A 138 6.52 -2.10 -2.20
N THR A 139 6.59 -3.26 -1.55
CA THR A 139 7.47 -3.46 -0.40
C THR A 139 8.91 -3.70 -0.81
N ASP A 140 9.15 -4.68 -1.64
CA ASP A 140 10.46 -5.03 -2.19
C ASP A 140 10.31 -6.00 -3.35
N TYR A 141 11.36 -6.10 -4.15
CA TYR A 141 11.46 -7.08 -5.21
C TYR A 141 12.77 -7.86 -5.06
N ILE A 142 12.68 -9.16 -4.71
CA ILE A 142 13.84 -10.03 -4.52
C ILE A 142 13.80 -11.16 -5.55
N PRO A 143 14.48 -11.04 -6.70
CA PRO A 143 14.44 -12.04 -7.78
C PRO A 143 14.88 -13.44 -7.34
N SER A 144 15.83 -13.52 -6.40
CA SER A 144 16.38 -14.80 -5.91
C SER A 144 15.41 -15.69 -5.13
N ARG A 145 14.25 -15.15 -4.71
CA ARG A 145 13.18 -15.92 -4.04
C ARG A 145 12.09 -16.37 -5.01
N ILE A 146 12.19 -15.96 -6.25
CA ILE A 146 11.27 -16.26 -7.33
C ILE A 146 12.00 -17.30 -8.19
N ASN A 147 11.44 -18.48 -8.41
CA ASN A 147 11.99 -19.42 -9.39
C ASN A 147 12.05 -18.70 -10.75
N ASP A 148 13.11 -18.98 -11.57
CA ASP A 148 13.40 -18.22 -12.81
C ASP A 148 12.19 -18.00 -13.75
N GLN A 149 11.19 -18.85 -13.68
CA GLN A 149 9.94 -18.73 -14.43
C GLN A 149 8.94 -17.73 -13.80
N SER A 150 9.01 -17.53 -12.49
CA SER A 150 8.13 -16.61 -11.78
C SER A 150 8.61 -15.15 -11.72
N ALA A 151 9.86 -14.86 -12.12
CA ALA A 151 10.38 -13.50 -12.17
C ALA A 151 9.67 -12.67 -13.24
N THR A 152 9.48 -13.23 -14.44
CA THR A 152 8.71 -12.61 -15.53
C THR A 152 7.22 -12.50 -15.21
N ASP A 153 6.69 -13.46 -14.44
CA ASP A 153 5.30 -13.46 -14.00
C ASP A 153 5.05 -12.39 -12.93
N TYR A 154 6.03 -12.14 -12.06
CA TYR A 154 5.97 -11.09 -11.04
C TYR A 154 6.00 -9.68 -11.66
N GLU A 155 6.90 -9.44 -12.64
CA GLU A 155 6.94 -8.19 -13.38
C GLU A 155 5.60 -7.96 -14.13
N ALA A 156 5.08 -8.98 -14.80
CA ALA A 156 3.81 -8.90 -15.51
C ALA A 156 2.60 -8.72 -14.56
N ALA A 157 2.66 -9.28 -13.35
CA ALA A 157 1.63 -9.14 -12.35
C ALA A 157 1.61 -7.72 -11.74
N ASP A 158 2.78 -7.18 -11.43
CA ASP A 158 2.91 -5.81 -10.94
C ASP A 158 2.46 -4.80 -12.00
N ASP A 159 2.82 -4.97 -13.27
CA ASP A 159 2.29 -4.17 -14.39
C ASP A 159 0.76 -4.17 -14.42
N THR A 160 0.13 -5.26 -14.00
CA THR A 160 -1.33 -5.38 -13.91
C THR A 160 -1.93 -4.43 -12.87
N LEU A 161 -1.32 -4.33 -11.69
CA LEU A 161 -1.76 -3.41 -10.64
C LEU A 161 -1.59 -1.95 -11.08
N PHE A 162 -0.51 -1.67 -11.80
CA PHE A 162 -0.17 -0.33 -12.26
C PHE A 162 -1.07 0.16 -13.41
N ASP A 163 -1.49 -0.75 -14.27
CA ASP A 163 -2.49 -0.47 -15.31
C ASP A 163 -3.83 0.02 -14.72
N LEU A 164 -4.11 -0.27 -13.44
CA LEU A 164 -5.31 0.22 -12.74
C LEU A 164 -5.20 1.69 -12.31
N LYS A 165 -4.06 2.34 -12.56
CA LYS A 165 -3.81 3.79 -12.36
C LYS A 165 -4.14 4.26 -10.95
N PRO A 166 -3.47 3.74 -9.94
CA PRO A 166 -3.64 4.20 -8.56
C PRO A 166 -3.34 5.69 -8.44
N SER A 167 -4.03 6.38 -7.52
CA SER A 167 -3.77 7.80 -7.26
C SER A 167 -2.41 8.01 -6.59
N TYR A 168 -2.00 7.09 -5.74
CA TYR A 168 -0.72 7.09 -5.04
C TYR A 168 0.06 5.82 -5.32
N VAL A 169 1.37 5.96 -5.46
CA VAL A 169 2.30 4.84 -5.60
C VAL A 169 3.44 5.02 -4.61
N VAL A 170 3.79 3.93 -3.90
CA VAL A 170 4.92 3.91 -2.97
C VAL A 170 5.93 2.86 -3.44
N LEU A 171 7.17 3.26 -3.67
CA LEU A 171 8.25 2.44 -4.22
C LEU A 171 9.47 2.43 -3.31
N ASN A 172 10.17 1.29 -3.27
CA ASN A 172 11.49 1.19 -2.67
C ASN A 172 12.55 1.78 -3.62
N ARG A 173 13.20 2.89 -3.22
CA ARG A 173 14.24 3.52 -4.04
C ARG A 173 15.57 2.77 -4.00
N ASP A 174 15.80 1.97 -2.96
CA ASP A 174 16.99 1.14 -2.84
C ASP A 174 16.89 -0.16 -3.65
N ASP A 175 15.72 -0.43 -4.26
CA ASP A 175 15.52 -1.61 -5.09
C ASP A 175 16.26 -1.45 -6.41
N ILE A 176 16.99 -2.49 -6.85
CA ILE A 176 17.73 -2.50 -8.12
C ILE A 176 16.82 -2.29 -9.34
N HIS A 177 15.54 -2.67 -9.21
CA HIS A 177 14.52 -2.53 -10.26
C HIS A 177 13.75 -1.21 -10.19
N TYR A 178 14.05 -0.34 -9.20
CA TYR A 178 13.38 0.96 -9.06
C TYR A 178 13.31 1.77 -10.37
N PRO A 179 14.37 1.86 -11.21
CA PRO A 179 14.31 2.63 -12.44
C PRO A 179 13.30 2.10 -13.48
N ASP A 180 12.99 0.80 -13.44
CA ASP A 180 12.02 0.18 -14.34
C ASP A 180 10.59 0.40 -13.81
N PHE A 181 10.37 0.26 -12.52
CA PHE A 181 9.11 0.62 -11.87
C PHE A 181 8.77 2.10 -12.07
N GLU A 182 9.72 3.01 -11.87
CA GLU A 182 9.50 4.45 -12.06
C GLU A 182 9.02 4.77 -13.49
N LYS A 183 9.56 4.10 -14.52
CA LYS A 183 9.11 4.25 -15.89
C LYS A 183 7.71 3.72 -16.15
N SER A 184 7.35 2.62 -15.50
CA SER A 184 6.02 1.98 -15.63
C SER A 184 4.90 2.88 -15.05
N PHE A 185 5.23 3.75 -14.11
CA PHE A 185 4.27 4.65 -13.42
C PHE A 185 4.05 6.01 -14.04
N THR A 186 4.45 6.25 -15.26
CA THR A 186 4.27 7.57 -15.93
C THR A 186 2.82 8.06 -15.99
N GLY A 187 1.86 7.27 -15.51
CA GLY A 187 0.44 7.62 -15.42
C GLY A 187 -0.11 7.72 -13.98
N ALA A 188 0.71 7.47 -12.95
CA ALA A 188 0.29 7.65 -11.55
C ALA A 188 0.20 9.14 -11.22
N THR A 189 -0.71 9.48 -10.31
CA THR A 189 -0.93 10.88 -9.93
C THR A 189 0.20 11.38 -9.02
N ALA A 190 0.67 10.56 -8.08
CA ALA A 190 1.76 10.91 -7.18
C ALA A 190 2.58 9.66 -6.81
N THR A 191 3.90 9.75 -6.98
CA THR A 191 4.85 8.70 -6.57
C THR A 191 5.64 9.17 -5.36
N PHE A 192 5.67 8.32 -4.32
CA PHE A 192 6.47 8.50 -3.11
C PHE A 192 7.48 7.37 -3.03
N THR A 193 8.65 7.66 -2.51
CA THR A 193 9.73 6.67 -2.39
C THR A 193 10.19 6.56 -0.96
N TYR A 194 10.73 5.40 -0.60
CA TYR A 194 11.39 5.18 0.69
C TYR A 194 12.70 4.42 0.49
N GLY A 195 13.59 4.53 1.45
CA GLY A 195 14.89 3.85 1.44
C GLY A 195 16.00 4.64 2.10
N GLU A 196 17.22 4.12 2.02
CA GLU A 196 18.46 4.78 2.50
C GLU A 196 18.99 5.80 1.49
N ASP A 197 18.57 5.68 0.21
CA ASP A 197 18.95 6.62 -0.86
C ASP A 197 18.55 8.05 -0.46
N ARG A 198 19.49 9.00 -0.72
CA ARG A 198 19.33 10.41 -0.32
C ARG A 198 18.14 11.12 -0.96
N ASP A 199 17.71 10.64 -2.11
CA ASP A 199 16.59 11.21 -2.87
C ASP A 199 15.27 10.50 -2.57
N SER A 200 15.25 9.59 -1.59
CA SER A 200 14.00 8.98 -1.10
C SER A 200 13.10 10.02 -0.45
N THR A 201 11.79 9.97 -0.75
CA THR A 201 10.80 10.87 -0.14
C THR A 201 10.75 10.68 1.37
N VAL A 202 10.74 9.42 1.84
CA VAL A 202 10.97 9.07 3.25
C VAL A 202 12.31 8.37 3.34
N ARG A 203 13.30 9.05 3.90
CA ARG A 203 14.66 8.53 3.97
C ARG A 203 14.93 7.87 5.32
N ILE A 204 15.54 6.70 5.26
CA ILE A 204 16.09 6.01 6.43
C ILE A 204 17.46 6.63 6.73
N GLU A 205 17.56 7.39 7.83
CA GLU A 205 18.81 8.04 8.25
C GLU A 205 19.67 7.14 9.11
N ALA A 206 19.02 6.34 9.96
CA ALA A 206 19.69 5.40 10.86
C ALA A 206 18.73 4.31 11.28
N SER A 207 19.26 3.15 11.64
CA SER A 207 18.48 2.05 12.20
C SER A 207 19.25 1.32 13.30
N ARG A 208 18.49 0.72 14.21
CA ARG A 208 19.02 -0.13 15.28
C ARG A 208 18.17 -1.39 15.39
N LEU A 209 18.83 -2.52 15.52
CA LEU A 209 18.19 -3.80 15.79
C LEU A 209 18.44 -4.18 17.24
N TYR A 210 17.37 -4.57 17.91
CA TYR A 210 17.38 -5.06 19.28
C TYR A 210 16.96 -6.53 19.29
N LYS A 211 17.17 -7.19 20.43
CA LYS A 211 16.76 -8.59 20.59
C LYS A 211 15.25 -8.80 20.41
N LEU A 212 14.45 -7.79 20.75
CA LEU A 212 12.97 -7.86 20.77
C LEU A 212 12.32 -6.77 19.91
N GLY A 213 13.03 -6.25 18.90
CA GLY A 213 12.46 -5.21 18.07
C GLY A 213 13.49 -4.49 17.21
N SER A 214 13.03 -3.50 16.48
CA SER A 214 13.84 -2.64 15.63
C SER A 214 13.37 -1.19 15.74
N GLU A 215 14.29 -0.26 15.48
CA GLU A 215 14.07 1.17 15.50
C GLU A 215 14.65 1.78 14.22
N ALA A 216 13.98 2.78 13.66
CA ALA A 216 14.49 3.55 12.54
C ALA A 216 14.25 5.05 12.76
N SER A 217 15.26 5.86 12.44
CA SER A 217 15.13 7.30 12.31
C SER A 217 14.81 7.63 10.86
N LEU A 218 13.65 8.19 10.62
CA LEU A 218 13.13 8.50 9.30
C LEU A 218 13.10 10.02 9.09
N ARG A 219 13.44 10.47 7.90
CA ARG A 219 13.33 11.87 7.49
C ARG A 219 12.29 12.04 6.39
N PHE A 220 11.35 12.96 6.60
CA PHE A 220 10.39 13.39 5.61
C PHE A 220 10.23 14.91 5.67
N ASP A 221 10.28 15.58 4.53
CA ASP A 221 10.13 17.06 4.41
C ASP A 221 11.02 17.83 5.43
N GLY A 222 12.29 17.43 5.52
CA GLY A 222 13.27 18.02 6.43
C GLY A 222 13.09 17.66 7.91
N ARG A 223 12.00 17.04 8.31
CA ARG A 223 11.72 16.64 9.69
C ARG A 223 12.23 15.22 9.96
N LEU A 224 12.82 15.04 11.13
CA LEU A 224 13.30 13.74 11.61
C LEU A 224 12.33 13.24 12.69
N PHE A 225 11.92 11.97 12.58
CA PHE A 225 11.12 11.28 13.58
C PHE A 225 11.60 9.84 13.73
N THR A 226 11.25 9.18 14.82
CA THR A 226 11.72 7.82 15.12
C THR A 226 10.54 6.89 15.23
N VAL A 227 10.64 5.75 14.55
CA VAL A 227 9.64 4.66 14.59
C VAL A 227 10.27 3.43 15.21
N ALA A 228 9.48 2.63 15.93
CA ALA A 228 9.93 1.39 16.54
C ALA A 228 8.88 0.29 16.36
N SER A 229 9.36 -0.95 16.22
CA SER A 229 8.53 -2.14 16.06
C SER A 229 9.03 -3.27 16.95
N PHE A 230 8.14 -4.17 17.37
CA PHE A 230 8.48 -5.41 18.10
C PHE A 230 9.12 -6.49 17.20
N LEU A 231 9.24 -6.24 15.90
CA LEU A 231 9.88 -7.17 14.96
C LEU A 231 11.39 -6.91 14.90
N PRO A 232 12.25 -7.89 15.25
CA PRO A 232 13.70 -7.69 15.35
C PRO A 232 14.47 -7.88 14.02
N GLU A 233 13.78 -8.23 12.94
CA GLU A 233 14.42 -8.53 11.67
C GLU A 233 14.88 -7.26 10.94
N LYS A 234 16.04 -7.33 10.26
CA LYS A 234 16.58 -6.20 9.49
C LYS A 234 15.59 -5.66 8.43
N PRO A 235 14.84 -6.48 7.68
CA PRO A 235 13.87 -5.97 6.70
C PRO A 235 12.75 -5.13 7.29
N THR A 236 12.45 -5.27 8.59
CA THR A 236 11.41 -4.47 9.26
C THR A 236 11.68 -2.98 9.17
N VAL A 237 12.96 -2.56 9.14
CA VAL A 237 13.33 -1.15 8.97
C VAL A 237 12.77 -0.59 7.65
N SER A 238 12.93 -1.34 6.57
CA SER A 238 12.39 -0.99 5.26
C SER A 238 10.85 -1.00 5.25
N TYR A 239 10.22 -1.96 5.93
CA TYR A 239 8.76 -2.05 6.04
C TYR A 239 8.16 -0.87 6.84
N MET A 240 8.83 -0.43 7.91
CA MET A 240 8.44 0.77 8.64
C MET A 240 8.52 2.02 7.76
N ALA A 241 9.61 2.18 7.00
CA ALA A 241 9.78 3.30 6.07
C ALA A 241 8.74 3.26 4.93
N CYS A 242 8.43 2.08 4.41
CA CYS A 242 7.39 1.87 3.39
C CYS A 242 6.01 2.36 3.88
N ALA A 243 5.58 1.90 5.05
CA ALA A 243 4.30 2.31 5.64
C ALA A 243 4.29 3.82 5.97
N ALA A 244 5.40 4.36 6.49
CA ALA A 244 5.56 5.78 6.77
C ALA A 244 5.50 6.63 5.48
N ALA A 245 5.99 6.13 4.34
CA ALA A 245 5.94 6.83 3.07
C ALA A 245 4.49 7.04 2.60
N LEU A 246 3.64 6.01 2.65
CA LEU A 246 2.23 6.17 2.36
C LEU A 246 1.55 7.10 3.35
N ALA A 247 1.78 6.92 4.65
CA ALA A 247 1.17 7.75 5.69
C ALA A 247 1.55 9.23 5.53
N SER A 248 2.82 9.52 5.20
CA SER A 248 3.29 10.88 4.90
C SER A 248 2.64 11.45 3.64
N ALA A 249 2.47 10.62 2.59
CA ALA A 249 1.77 11.00 1.37
C ALA A 249 0.30 11.38 1.63
N LEU A 250 -0.33 10.75 2.62
CA LEU A 250 -1.69 11.05 3.05
C LEU A 250 -1.77 12.25 4.01
N GLY A 251 -0.65 12.88 4.35
CA GLY A 251 -0.58 14.02 5.26
C GLY A 251 -0.80 13.67 6.73
N LEU A 252 -0.62 12.40 7.11
CA LEU A 252 -0.73 11.97 8.50
C LEU A 252 0.48 12.47 9.30
N ASP A 253 0.24 12.84 10.56
CA ASP A 253 1.32 13.35 11.40
C ASP A 253 2.29 12.25 11.86
N SER A 254 3.52 12.65 12.22
CA SER A 254 4.56 11.71 12.64
C SER A 254 4.17 10.92 13.91
N LYS A 255 3.34 11.49 14.77
CA LYS A 255 2.91 10.84 16.00
C LYS A 255 1.97 9.66 15.72
N ALA A 256 1.05 9.81 14.77
CA ALA A 256 0.20 8.72 14.31
C ALA A 256 1.04 7.61 13.65
N ILE A 257 2.08 7.98 12.88
CA ILE A 257 3.01 7.03 12.27
C ILE A 257 3.79 6.26 13.33
N GLU A 258 4.39 6.97 14.30
CA GLU A 258 5.14 6.36 15.41
C GLU A 258 4.28 5.39 16.21
N ASN A 259 3.11 5.84 16.66
CA ASN A 259 2.19 5.04 17.46
C ASN A 259 1.64 3.84 16.69
N GLY A 260 1.24 4.04 15.43
CA GLY A 260 0.66 2.99 14.61
C GLY A 260 1.65 1.86 14.31
N ILE A 261 2.90 2.19 14.02
CA ILE A 261 3.95 1.17 13.83
C ILE A 261 4.20 0.41 15.14
N ALA A 262 4.27 1.11 16.27
CA ALA A 262 4.47 0.51 17.59
C ALA A 262 3.26 -0.32 18.07
N ALA A 263 2.05 -0.05 17.59
CA ALA A 263 0.85 -0.78 17.95
C ALA A 263 0.77 -2.19 17.35
N TYR A 264 1.49 -2.46 16.27
CA TYR A 264 1.47 -3.79 15.65
C TYR A 264 2.39 -4.78 16.34
N ASP A 265 1.81 -5.75 17.05
CA ASP A 265 2.51 -6.91 17.61
C ASP A 265 1.91 -8.20 17.00
N PRO A 266 2.63 -8.89 16.09
CA PRO A 266 2.15 -10.12 15.47
C PRO A 266 1.96 -11.25 16.47
N ASN A 267 2.63 -11.23 17.63
CA ASN A 267 2.49 -12.26 18.65
C ASN A 267 1.20 -12.08 19.46
N HIS A 268 0.68 -10.86 19.57
CA HIS A 268 -0.59 -10.59 20.26
C HIS A 268 -1.79 -11.08 19.43
N LEU A 269 -1.69 -11.11 18.10
CA LEU A 269 -2.74 -11.62 17.21
C LEU A 269 -2.91 -13.16 17.32
N LEU A 270 -1.91 -13.88 17.83
CA LEU A 270 -1.98 -15.33 18.09
C LEU A 270 -2.62 -15.69 19.43
N ALA A 271 -2.83 -14.71 20.32
CA ALA A 271 -3.52 -14.86 21.59
C ALA A 271 -5.03 -14.59 21.42
N THR A 272 -5.72 -15.38 20.60
CA THR A 272 -7.19 -15.34 20.56
C THR A 272 -7.76 -15.99 21.84
N PRO A 273 -8.91 -15.51 22.37
CA PRO A 273 -9.50 -15.98 23.63
C PRO A 273 -9.85 -17.48 23.70
N GLU A 274 -9.75 -18.20 22.59
CA GLU A 274 -10.01 -19.66 22.54
C GLU A 274 -8.92 -20.52 23.20
N SER A 275 -7.74 -19.97 23.49
CA SER A 275 -6.67 -20.72 24.16
C SER A 275 -6.80 -20.74 25.70
N GLU A 276 -7.60 -19.86 26.30
CA GLU A 276 -7.81 -19.80 27.76
C GLU A 276 -8.98 -20.66 28.25
N ALA A 277 -9.82 -21.16 27.36
CA ALA A 277 -10.98 -21.98 27.72
C ALA A 277 -10.67 -23.48 27.87
N LYS A 278 -9.40 -23.89 27.77
CA LYS A 278 -8.96 -25.30 27.92
C LYS A 278 -7.85 -25.48 28.97
N LYS A 279 -7.98 -24.85 30.12
CA LYS A 279 -7.21 -25.23 31.30
C LYS A 279 -8.12 -25.49 32.47
#